data_6abd5dc8a4896239634f467f79f06d9a
#
_entry.id   6abd5dc8a4896239634f467f79f06d9a
#
_cell.length_a   1.000
_cell.length_b   1.000
_cell.length_c   1.000
_cell.angle_alpha   90.00
_cell.angle_beta   90.00
_cell.angle_gamma   90.00
#
_symmetry.space_group_name_H-M   'P 1'
#
loop_
_entity.id
_entity.type
_entity.pdbx_description
1 polymer ?
#
loop_
_entity_poly.entity_id
_entity_poly.type
_entity_poly.pdbx_seq_one_letter_code
_entity_poly.pdbx_strand_id
1 'polypeptide(L)'
;SLLPGCSSDKEEESDAIIVNDQIGRQITIKDQVKRVVSTSYITTSTCLALGVNDQLVGIEKNASSRSIYQKTDPDLLELPQVGCDVSLIAKTAPDVVFMMKENKNLIEDFEERHIKVIVVDPSSEKKYDAMVSLIAKVCRKQNNAKKLKNYYSTKKSKMNSLGTSNKHVYIASKESIYRPVTPSMFQSTILNMAHVKNAAASIKGVDYPTIALETLLTLNPDMVIMPRN
;
A
#
# COMPACT_ATOMS: atom_id res chain seq x y z
N SER A 1 -46.38 -47.13 7.95
CA SER A 1 -45.82 -46.00 8.66
C SER A 1 -44.57 -45.55 7.93
N LEU A 2 -44.72 -44.51 7.11
CA LEU A 2 -43.63 -43.86 6.37
C LEU A 2 -43.28 -42.59 7.12
N LEU A 3 -42.03 -42.51 7.61
CA LEU A 3 -41.45 -41.29 8.15
C LEU A 3 -40.83 -40.48 7.00
N PRO A 4 -41.14 -39.20 6.87
CA PRO A 4 -40.41 -38.33 5.94
C PRO A 4 -39.04 -37.95 6.57
N GLY A 5 -37.98 -38.26 5.85
CA GLY A 5 -36.64 -37.78 6.17
C GLY A 5 -36.56 -36.27 5.91
N CYS A 6 -36.34 -35.49 6.96
CA CYS A 6 -35.89 -34.12 6.85
C CYS A 6 -34.44 -34.13 6.36
N SER A 7 -34.22 -33.82 5.09
CA SER A 7 -32.93 -33.33 4.64
C SER A 7 -32.76 -31.91 5.16
N SER A 8 -31.89 -31.73 6.12
CA SER A 8 -31.41 -30.45 6.49
C SER A 8 -30.46 -29.97 5.39
N ASP A 9 -31.02 -29.16 4.47
CA ASP A 9 -30.18 -28.29 3.63
C ASP A 9 -29.39 -27.39 4.58
N LYS A 10 -28.13 -27.73 4.81
CA LYS A 10 -27.18 -26.77 5.31
C LYS A 10 -27.05 -25.71 4.20
N GLU A 11 -27.68 -24.55 4.41
CA GLU A 11 -27.31 -23.36 3.66
C GLU A 11 -25.79 -23.21 3.82
N GLU A 12 -25.05 -23.44 2.75
CA GLU A 12 -23.64 -23.07 2.68
C GLU A 12 -23.60 -21.55 2.84
N GLU A 13 -23.14 -21.12 3.99
CA GLU A 13 -22.96 -19.69 4.29
C GLU A 13 -22.07 -19.13 3.18
N SER A 14 -22.64 -18.30 2.32
CA SER A 14 -21.96 -17.72 1.17
C SER A 14 -20.70 -16.97 1.64
N ASP A 15 -19.54 -17.44 1.24
CA ASP A 15 -18.24 -16.80 1.50
C ASP A 15 -18.08 -15.44 0.80
N ALA A 16 -19.12 -14.98 0.13
CA ALA A 16 -19.14 -13.76 -0.65
C ALA A 16 -18.99 -12.52 0.23
N ILE A 17 -18.09 -11.63 -0.18
CA ILE A 17 -17.91 -10.32 0.44
C ILE A 17 -18.10 -9.21 -0.60
N ILE A 18 -18.64 -8.08 -0.15
CA ILE A 18 -18.73 -6.86 -0.94
C ILE A 18 -17.80 -5.85 -0.32
N VAL A 19 -16.96 -5.24 -1.14
CA VAL A 19 -16.04 -4.18 -0.76
C VAL A 19 -16.19 -2.98 -1.68
N ASN A 20 -15.93 -1.78 -1.15
CA ASN A 20 -15.75 -0.59 -1.96
C ASN A 20 -14.26 -0.32 -2.05
N ASP A 21 -13.75 -0.14 -3.27
CA ASP A 21 -12.36 0.28 -3.46
C ASP A 21 -12.18 1.79 -3.18
N GLN A 22 -10.94 2.26 -3.24
CA GLN A 22 -10.65 3.65 -2.87
C GLN A 22 -10.92 4.69 -3.98
N ILE A 23 -11.48 4.26 -5.10
CA ILE A 23 -12.07 5.15 -6.12
C ILE A 23 -13.59 5.04 -6.21
N GLY A 24 -14.22 4.34 -5.23
CA GLY A 24 -15.66 4.28 -5.06
C GLY A 24 -16.37 3.16 -5.82
N ARG A 25 -15.65 2.22 -6.46
CA ARG A 25 -16.27 1.07 -7.12
C ARG A 25 -16.63 0.00 -6.10
N GLN A 26 -17.81 -0.60 -6.28
CA GLN A 26 -18.24 -1.77 -5.51
C GLN A 26 -17.80 -3.05 -6.21
N ILE A 27 -17.07 -3.91 -5.50
CA ILE A 27 -16.56 -5.19 -6.00
C ILE A 27 -17.14 -6.32 -5.15
N THR A 28 -17.75 -7.29 -5.82
CA THR A 28 -18.23 -8.53 -5.19
C THR A 28 -17.19 -9.63 -5.38
N ILE A 29 -16.76 -10.24 -4.30
CA ILE A 29 -15.85 -11.39 -4.27
C ILE A 29 -16.66 -12.57 -3.74
N LYS A 30 -16.97 -13.53 -4.62
CA LYS A 30 -17.88 -14.64 -4.32
C LYS A 30 -17.22 -15.71 -3.46
N ASP A 31 -15.94 -15.98 -3.72
CA ASP A 31 -15.19 -17.08 -3.11
C ASP A 31 -14.04 -16.53 -2.24
N GLN A 32 -13.49 -17.39 -1.39
CA GLN A 32 -12.31 -17.04 -0.64
C GLN A 32 -11.13 -16.74 -1.58
N VAL A 33 -10.52 -15.58 -1.41
CA VAL A 33 -9.32 -15.18 -2.16
C VAL A 33 -8.14 -16.05 -1.72
N LYS A 34 -7.51 -16.71 -2.68
CA LYS A 34 -6.32 -17.56 -2.49
C LYS A 34 -5.13 -17.11 -3.33
N ARG A 35 -5.39 -16.36 -4.38
CA ARG A 35 -4.39 -15.93 -5.36
C ARG A 35 -4.44 -14.42 -5.54
N VAL A 36 -3.42 -13.75 -5.04
CA VAL A 36 -3.32 -12.29 -4.99
C VAL A 36 -2.17 -11.81 -5.84
N VAL A 37 -2.41 -10.80 -6.68
CA VAL A 37 -1.35 -10.02 -7.31
C VAL A 37 -1.29 -8.64 -6.66
N SER A 38 -0.09 -8.22 -6.32
CA SER A 38 0.21 -6.89 -5.80
C SER A 38 1.11 -6.14 -6.79
N THR A 39 0.63 -5.01 -7.31
CA THR A 39 1.29 -4.32 -8.42
C THR A 39 2.26 -3.22 -7.99
N SER A 40 2.39 -2.95 -6.69
CA SER A 40 3.24 -1.88 -6.16
C SER A 40 3.93 -2.26 -4.86
N TYR A 41 5.07 -1.62 -4.58
CA TYR A 41 5.80 -1.82 -3.32
C TYR A 41 4.91 -1.62 -2.08
N ILE A 42 4.05 -0.59 -2.09
CA ILE A 42 3.22 -0.27 -0.92
C ILE A 42 2.16 -1.35 -0.66
N THR A 43 1.57 -1.90 -1.71
CA THR A 43 0.60 -3.00 -1.57
C THR A 43 1.30 -4.32 -1.20
N THR A 44 2.46 -4.62 -1.78
CA THR A 44 3.23 -5.83 -1.44
C THR A 44 3.73 -5.79 0.00
N SER A 45 4.32 -4.69 0.44
CA SER A 45 4.75 -4.54 1.84
C SER A 45 3.58 -4.61 2.84
N THR A 46 2.41 -4.11 2.44
CA THR A 46 1.18 -4.25 3.24
C THR A 46 0.71 -5.71 3.30
N CYS A 47 0.74 -6.43 2.18
CA CYS A 47 0.43 -7.86 2.14
C CYS A 47 1.35 -8.65 3.08
N LEU A 48 2.66 -8.38 3.08
CA LEU A 48 3.61 -9.00 4.01
C LEU A 48 3.27 -8.68 5.46
N ALA A 49 3.03 -7.41 5.79
CA ALA A 49 2.68 -7.00 7.15
C ALA A 49 1.38 -7.62 7.66
N LEU A 50 0.48 -7.99 6.76
CA LEU A 50 -0.78 -8.66 7.05
C LEU A 50 -0.68 -10.20 7.04
N GLY A 51 0.47 -10.79 6.66
CA GLY A 51 0.63 -12.24 6.51
C GLY A 51 -0.18 -12.80 5.34
N VAL A 52 -0.19 -12.08 4.20
CA VAL A 52 -0.81 -12.48 2.93
C VAL A 52 0.20 -13.12 1.98
N ASN A 53 1.48 -13.19 2.36
CA ASN A 53 2.57 -13.68 1.52
C ASN A 53 2.27 -15.04 0.85
N ASP A 54 1.68 -15.99 1.58
CA ASP A 54 1.31 -17.32 1.04
C ASP A 54 0.23 -17.26 -0.06
N GLN A 55 -0.48 -16.16 -0.19
CA GLN A 55 -1.51 -15.94 -1.21
C GLN A 55 -0.95 -15.19 -2.44
N LEU A 56 0.25 -14.58 -2.33
CA LEU A 56 0.83 -13.82 -3.44
C LEU A 56 1.27 -14.76 -4.56
N VAL A 57 0.85 -14.44 -5.79
CA VAL A 57 1.20 -15.16 -7.03
C VAL A 57 1.86 -14.25 -8.07
N GLY A 58 2.03 -12.98 -7.76
CA GLY A 58 2.72 -11.99 -8.56
C GLY A 58 2.87 -10.68 -7.80
N ILE A 59 4.00 -10.01 -8.01
CA ILE A 59 4.39 -8.80 -7.29
C ILE A 59 4.82 -7.68 -8.25
N GLU A 60 5.11 -6.51 -7.69
CA GLU A 60 5.56 -5.36 -8.47
C GLU A 60 6.85 -5.62 -9.26
N LYS A 61 7.07 -4.85 -10.32
CA LYS A 61 8.34 -4.84 -11.06
C LYS A 61 9.50 -4.37 -10.18
N ASN A 62 10.69 -4.91 -10.45
CA ASN A 62 11.93 -4.56 -9.76
C ASN A 62 11.92 -4.87 -8.24
N ALA A 63 11.11 -5.83 -7.81
CA ALA A 63 11.08 -6.28 -6.41
C ALA A 63 12.47 -6.76 -5.94
N SER A 64 13.28 -7.35 -6.82
CA SER A 64 14.66 -7.77 -6.52
C SER A 64 15.57 -6.63 -6.05
N SER A 65 15.26 -5.38 -6.40
CA SER A 65 16.00 -4.20 -5.92
C SER A 65 15.65 -3.81 -4.47
N ARG A 66 14.65 -4.45 -3.87
CA ARG A 66 14.16 -4.16 -2.52
C ARG A 66 14.86 -5.04 -1.49
N SER A 67 15.90 -4.52 -0.85
CA SER A 67 16.63 -5.26 0.18
C SER A 67 15.76 -5.74 1.35
N ILE A 68 14.60 -5.11 1.57
CA ILE A 68 13.66 -5.52 2.61
C ILE A 68 13.11 -6.92 2.34
N TYR A 69 12.79 -7.27 1.09
CA TYR A 69 12.26 -8.59 0.76
C TYR A 69 13.29 -9.69 1.01
N GLN A 70 14.55 -9.46 0.64
CA GLN A 70 15.64 -10.42 0.92
C GLN A 70 15.81 -10.72 2.42
N LYS A 71 15.47 -9.74 3.28
CA LYS A 71 15.62 -9.87 4.74
C LYS A 71 14.38 -10.45 5.43
N THR A 72 13.20 -10.22 4.90
CA THR A 72 11.93 -10.56 5.55
C THR A 72 11.29 -11.81 4.97
N ASP A 73 11.35 -11.97 3.66
CA ASP A 73 10.75 -13.10 2.93
C ASP A 73 11.43 -13.23 1.56
N PRO A 74 12.58 -13.90 1.47
CA PRO A 74 13.33 -14.06 0.21
C PRO A 74 12.55 -14.87 -0.84
N ASP A 75 11.65 -15.78 -0.43
CA ASP A 75 10.85 -16.59 -1.36
C ASP A 75 9.90 -15.73 -2.20
N LEU A 76 9.58 -14.52 -1.72
CA LEU A 76 8.81 -13.54 -2.48
C LEU A 76 9.47 -13.16 -3.82
N LEU A 77 10.80 -13.19 -3.88
CA LEU A 77 11.55 -12.82 -5.07
C LEU A 77 11.51 -13.90 -6.18
N GLU A 78 11.08 -15.12 -5.84
CA GLU A 78 10.84 -16.19 -6.79
C GLU A 78 9.50 -16.02 -7.54
N LEU A 79 8.61 -15.14 -7.04
CA LEU A 79 7.34 -14.86 -7.68
C LEU A 79 7.53 -14.03 -8.95
N PRO A 80 6.63 -14.18 -9.95
CA PRO A 80 6.61 -13.33 -11.13
C PRO A 80 6.52 -11.84 -10.78
N GLN A 81 7.49 -11.04 -11.25
CA GLN A 81 7.51 -9.59 -11.06
C GLN A 81 6.73 -8.91 -12.20
N VAL A 82 5.42 -8.97 -12.09
CA VAL A 82 4.46 -8.62 -13.14
C VAL A 82 4.17 -7.10 -13.24
N GLY A 83 4.31 -6.36 -12.14
CA GLY A 83 3.90 -4.95 -12.07
C GLY A 83 2.43 -4.78 -12.46
N CYS A 84 2.14 -3.82 -13.37
CA CYS A 84 0.80 -3.58 -13.92
C CYS A 84 0.62 -4.15 -15.33
N ASP A 85 1.43 -5.11 -15.75
CA ASP A 85 1.29 -5.76 -17.06
C ASP A 85 0.10 -6.75 -17.03
N VAL A 86 -0.99 -6.37 -17.70
CA VAL A 86 -2.24 -7.13 -17.72
C VAL A 86 -2.05 -8.55 -18.24
N SER A 87 -1.21 -8.73 -19.27
CA SER A 87 -0.97 -10.04 -19.88
C SER A 87 -0.13 -10.96 -18.98
N LEU A 88 0.86 -10.41 -18.28
CA LEU A 88 1.65 -11.17 -17.29
C LEU A 88 0.80 -11.53 -16.08
N ILE A 89 -0.02 -10.59 -15.60
CA ILE A 89 -0.93 -10.81 -14.48
C ILE A 89 -1.94 -11.93 -14.81
N ALA A 90 -2.53 -11.90 -16.01
CA ALA A 90 -3.48 -12.92 -16.45
C ALA A 90 -2.88 -14.35 -16.42
N LYS A 91 -1.59 -14.50 -16.75
CA LYS A 91 -0.88 -15.80 -16.68
C LYS A 91 -0.76 -16.33 -15.26
N THR A 92 -0.80 -15.48 -14.24
CA THR A 92 -0.78 -15.92 -12.84
C THR A 92 -2.15 -16.39 -12.34
N ALA A 93 -3.22 -16.24 -13.13
CA ALA A 93 -4.59 -16.59 -12.78
C ALA A 93 -4.98 -16.10 -11.36
N PRO A 94 -4.97 -14.79 -11.08
CA PRO A 94 -5.26 -14.25 -9.77
C PRO A 94 -6.77 -14.22 -9.50
N ASP A 95 -7.16 -14.38 -8.24
CA ASP A 95 -8.53 -14.11 -7.78
C ASP A 95 -8.78 -12.60 -7.65
N VAL A 96 -7.72 -11.84 -7.30
CA VAL A 96 -7.77 -10.39 -7.13
C VAL A 96 -6.41 -9.74 -7.39
N VAL A 97 -6.46 -8.52 -7.91
CA VAL A 97 -5.30 -7.65 -8.13
C VAL A 97 -5.46 -6.39 -7.29
N PHE A 98 -4.47 -6.05 -6.46
CA PHE A 98 -4.37 -4.75 -5.82
C PHE A 98 -3.54 -3.81 -6.69
N MET A 99 -4.15 -2.71 -7.11
CA MET A 99 -3.56 -1.77 -8.06
C MET A 99 -3.71 -0.33 -7.57
N MET A 100 -2.66 0.47 -7.75
CA MET A 100 -2.67 1.89 -7.42
C MET A 100 -3.58 2.68 -8.37
N LYS A 101 -4.21 3.75 -7.86
CA LYS A 101 -5.16 4.60 -8.62
C LYS A 101 -4.57 5.23 -9.88
N GLU A 102 -3.26 5.44 -9.92
CA GLU A 102 -2.55 5.98 -11.07
C GLU A 102 -2.70 5.10 -12.32
N ASN A 103 -2.95 3.81 -12.10
CA ASN A 103 -3.14 2.82 -13.17
C ASN A 103 -4.62 2.49 -13.45
N LYS A 104 -5.56 3.33 -12.98
CA LYS A 104 -7.01 3.08 -13.15
C LYS A 104 -7.48 2.93 -14.61
N ASN A 105 -6.71 3.47 -15.56
CA ASN A 105 -6.95 3.31 -16.99
C ASN A 105 -6.84 1.85 -17.47
N LEU A 106 -6.25 0.95 -16.68
CA LEU A 106 -6.13 -0.49 -17.00
C LEU A 106 -7.33 -1.31 -16.51
N ILE A 107 -8.30 -0.69 -15.83
CA ILE A 107 -9.44 -1.42 -15.23
C ILE A 107 -10.22 -2.19 -16.30
N GLU A 108 -10.54 -1.55 -17.44
CA GLU A 108 -11.30 -2.19 -18.53
C GLU A 108 -10.56 -3.41 -19.08
N ASP A 109 -9.24 -3.32 -19.29
CA ASP A 109 -8.42 -4.42 -19.78
C ASP A 109 -8.44 -5.64 -18.84
N PHE A 110 -8.52 -5.41 -17.52
CA PHE A 110 -8.67 -6.46 -16.52
C PHE A 110 -10.09 -7.04 -16.50
N GLU A 111 -11.11 -6.19 -16.57
CA GLU A 111 -12.51 -6.60 -16.57
C GLU A 111 -12.87 -7.46 -17.80
N GLU A 112 -12.34 -7.11 -18.99
CA GLU A 112 -12.45 -7.93 -20.21
C GLU A 112 -11.88 -9.35 -20.02
N ARG A 113 -10.89 -9.50 -19.15
CA ARG A 113 -10.27 -10.78 -18.82
C ARG A 113 -10.88 -11.46 -17.59
N HIS A 114 -12.00 -10.91 -17.07
CA HIS A 114 -12.67 -11.37 -15.85
C HIS A 114 -11.77 -11.38 -14.60
N ILE A 115 -10.75 -10.52 -14.57
CA ILE A 115 -9.84 -10.34 -13.43
C ILE A 115 -10.37 -9.24 -12.52
N LYS A 116 -10.58 -9.54 -11.25
CA LYS A 116 -11.04 -8.56 -10.27
C LYS A 116 -9.90 -7.66 -9.84
N VAL A 117 -10.09 -6.36 -10.00
CA VAL A 117 -9.15 -5.34 -9.59
C VAL A 117 -9.72 -4.51 -8.46
N ILE A 118 -8.95 -4.34 -7.40
CA ILE A 118 -9.23 -3.45 -6.29
C ILE A 118 -8.24 -2.30 -6.34
N VAL A 119 -8.76 -1.10 -6.58
CA VAL A 119 -7.94 0.10 -6.69
C VAL A 119 -7.72 0.70 -5.31
N VAL A 120 -6.47 1.03 -5.01
CA VAL A 120 -6.06 1.64 -3.74
C VAL A 120 -5.44 3.02 -3.95
N ASP A 121 -5.60 3.88 -2.95
CA ASP A 121 -5.07 5.25 -2.92
C ASP A 121 -4.53 5.59 -1.52
N PRO A 122 -3.29 5.20 -1.18
CA PRO A 122 -2.70 5.47 0.13
C PRO A 122 -2.08 6.89 0.24
N SER A 123 -2.68 7.90 -0.36
CA SER A 123 -2.11 9.24 -0.48
C SER A 123 -2.15 10.07 0.81
N SER A 124 -2.74 9.55 1.88
CA SER A 124 -2.73 10.16 3.22
C SER A 124 -2.72 9.06 4.30
N GLU A 125 -2.43 9.42 5.56
CA GLU A 125 -2.49 8.47 6.69
C GLU A 125 -3.84 7.77 6.76
N LYS A 126 -4.95 8.52 6.71
CA LYS A 126 -6.32 7.98 6.74
C LYS A 126 -6.59 7.03 5.57
N LYS A 127 -6.13 7.38 4.37
CA LYS A 127 -6.30 6.53 3.18
C LYS A 127 -5.41 5.30 3.22
N TYR A 128 -4.20 5.41 3.78
CA TYR A 128 -3.33 4.26 4.02
C TYR A 128 -3.99 3.26 4.99
N ASP A 129 -4.53 3.73 6.11
CA ASP A 129 -5.26 2.88 7.06
C ASP A 129 -6.48 2.21 6.42
N ALA A 130 -7.19 2.93 5.54
CA ALA A 130 -8.30 2.38 4.77
C ALA A 130 -7.84 1.30 3.79
N MET A 131 -6.69 1.49 3.11
CA MET A 131 -6.08 0.48 2.23
C MET A 131 -5.72 -0.78 3.02
N VAL A 132 -5.07 -0.65 4.17
CA VAL A 132 -4.71 -1.78 5.04
C VAL A 132 -5.96 -2.57 5.43
N SER A 133 -7.02 -1.87 5.82
CA SER A 133 -8.30 -2.49 6.21
C SER A 133 -8.98 -3.19 5.04
N LEU A 134 -8.91 -2.60 3.85
CA LEU A 134 -9.47 -3.15 2.62
C LEU A 134 -8.75 -4.44 2.21
N ILE A 135 -7.42 -4.43 2.14
CA ILE A 135 -6.60 -5.60 1.82
C ILE A 135 -6.87 -6.72 2.84
N ALA A 136 -6.89 -6.37 4.14
CA ALA A 136 -7.17 -7.33 5.20
C ALA A 136 -8.57 -7.96 5.09
N LYS A 137 -9.59 -7.17 4.72
CA LYS A 137 -10.95 -7.69 4.52
C LYS A 137 -11.00 -8.67 3.36
N VAL A 138 -10.38 -8.30 2.23
CA VAL A 138 -10.33 -9.13 1.01
C VAL A 138 -9.59 -10.44 1.25
N CYS A 139 -8.46 -10.39 1.94
CA CYS A 139 -7.61 -11.55 2.20
C CYS A 139 -7.93 -12.28 3.53
N ARG A 140 -9.01 -11.89 4.23
CA ARG A 140 -9.43 -12.46 5.54
C ARG A 140 -8.35 -12.39 6.62
N LYS A 141 -7.66 -11.25 6.70
CA LYS A 141 -6.59 -10.96 7.66
C LYS A 141 -6.94 -9.82 8.63
N GLN A 142 -8.22 -9.62 8.95
CA GLN A 142 -8.69 -8.51 9.80
C GLN A 142 -8.04 -8.50 11.19
N ASN A 143 -7.79 -9.67 11.78
CA ASN A 143 -7.10 -9.77 13.06
C ASN A 143 -5.64 -9.26 12.97
N ASN A 144 -4.96 -9.53 11.86
CA ASN A 144 -3.60 -9.05 11.62
C ASN A 144 -3.59 -7.53 11.38
N ALA A 145 -4.58 -7.00 10.66
CA ALA A 145 -4.74 -5.56 10.50
C ALA A 145 -4.95 -4.86 11.86
N LYS A 146 -5.75 -5.44 12.75
CA LYS A 146 -5.94 -4.93 14.11
C LYS A 146 -4.63 -4.90 14.91
N LYS A 147 -3.84 -5.97 14.84
CA LYS A 147 -2.51 -6.02 15.48
C LYS A 147 -1.56 -4.97 14.91
N LEU A 148 -1.52 -4.82 13.60
CA LEU A 148 -0.69 -3.84 12.89
C LEU A 148 -1.09 -2.40 13.28
N LYS A 149 -2.39 -2.11 13.31
CA LYS A 149 -2.92 -0.82 13.75
C LYS A 149 -2.55 -0.49 15.19
N ASN A 150 -2.66 -1.47 16.10
CA ASN A 150 -2.25 -1.30 17.49
C ASN A 150 -0.75 -1.02 17.62
N TYR A 151 0.07 -1.72 16.84
CA TYR A 151 1.52 -1.47 16.79
C TYR A 151 1.83 -0.02 16.35
N TYR A 152 1.23 0.45 15.27
CA TYR A 152 1.41 1.83 14.80
C TYR A 152 0.90 2.87 15.82
N SER A 153 -0.27 2.63 16.41
CA SER A 153 -0.84 3.50 17.43
C SER A 153 0.10 3.64 18.64
N THR A 154 0.67 2.54 19.11
CA THR A 154 1.66 2.54 20.20
C THR A 154 2.90 3.33 19.85
N LYS A 155 3.44 3.14 18.63
CA LYS A 155 4.61 3.89 18.16
C LYS A 155 4.30 5.38 18.02
N LYS A 156 3.14 5.74 17.48
CA LYS A 156 2.68 7.13 17.36
C LYS A 156 2.53 7.80 18.73
N SER A 157 1.94 7.11 19.70
CA SER A 157 1.83 7.60 21.08
C SER A 157 3.19 7.86 21.70
N LYS A 158 4.16 6.96 21.48
CA LYS A 158 5.54 7.16 21.93
C LYS A 158 6.18 8.38 21.24
N MET A 159 5.99 8.57 19.94
CA MET A 159 6.49 9.76 19.25
C MET A 159 5.86 11.04 19.81
N ASN A 160 4.55 11.04 20.03
CA ASN A 160 3.84 12.19 20.61
C ASN A 160 4.37 12.56 22.01
N SER A 161 4.84 11.59 22.79
CA SER A 161 5.43 11.84 24.13
C SER A 161 6.81 12.48 24.09
N LEU A 162 7.49 12.48 22.93
CA LEU A 162 8.81 13.11 22.78
C LEU A 162 8.74 14.64 22.66
N GLY A 163 7.53 15.20 22.58
CA GLY A 163 7.32 16.64 22.43
C GLY A 163 7.53 17.15 21.01
N THR A 164 7.37 18.45 20.83
CA THR A 164 7.53 19.12 19.53
C THR A 164 8.93 19.67 19.37
N SER A 165 9.54 19.44 18.22
CA SER A 165 10.83 20.02 17.86
C SER A 165 10.66 21.21 16.92
N ASN A 166 11.42 22.28 17.14
CA ASN A 166 11.49 23.40 16.19
C ASN A 166 12.44 23.17 15.01
N LYS A 167 13.03 21.97 14.93
CA LYS A 167 13.96 21.62 13.86
C LYS A 167 13.29 21.56 12.51
N HIS A 168 13.96 22.10 11.50
CA HIS A 168 13.57 22.07 10.11
C HIS A 168 14.31 20.94 9.41
N VAL A 169 13.57 19.95 8.92
CA VAL A 169 14.13 18.77 8.26
C VAL A 169 13.82 18.84 6.77
N TYR A 170 14.85 18.69 5.96
CA TYR A 170 14.77 18.62 4.52
C TYR A 170 14.90 17.16 4.09
N ILE A 171 13.90 16.62 3.41
CA ILE A 171 13.98 15.31 2.79
C ILE A 171 14.18 15.51 1.29
N ALA A 172 15.26 14.97 0.75
CA ALA A 172 15.54 14.99 -0.69
C ALA A 172 15.05 13.71 -1.38
N SER A 173 14.89 13.76 -2.70
CA SER A 173 14.73 12.56 -3.51
C SER A 173 16.04 11.74 -3.52
N LYS A 174 15.94 10.46 -3.89
CA LYS A 174 17.14 9.62 -4.05
C LYS A 174 18.01 10.05 -5.24
N GLU A 175 17.43 10.76 -6.22
CA GLU A 175 18.14 11.19 -7.43
C GLU A 175 18.92 12.48 -7.25
N SER A 176 18.46 13.38 -6.36
CA SER A 176 19.08 14.71 -6.23
C SER A 176 18.67 15.42 -4.94
N ILE A 177 19.67 16.08 -4.32
CA ILE A 177 19.44 16.99 -3.19
C ILE A 177 18.57 18.19 -3.58
N TYR A 178 18.49 18.55 -4.85
CA TYR A 178 17.70 19.67 -5.35
C TYR A 178 16.22 19.32 -5.61
N ARG A 179 15.78 18.12 -5.22
CA ARG A 179 14.42 17.64 -5.40
C ARG A 179 13.79 17.32 -4.04
N PRO A 180 13.18 18.33 -3.36
CA PRO A 180 12.64 18.15 -2.02
C PRO A 180 11.32 17.39 -1.98
N VAL A 181 11.05 16.81 -0.82
CA VAL A 181 9.71 16.43 -0.39
C VAL A 181 8.92 17.68 -0.03
N THR A 182 7.84 17.94 -0.77
CA THR A 182 6.93 19.06 -0.52
C THR A 182 5.82 18.70 0.48
N PRO A 183 5.08 19.68 1.01
CA PRO A 183 3.95 19.43 1.92
C PRO A 183 2.85 18.51 1.37
N SER A 184 2.66 18.48 0.05
CA SER A 184 1.66 17.65 -0.61
C SER A 184 2.06 16.17 -0.76
N MET A 185 3.30 15.83 -0.45
CA MET A 185 3.82 14.47 -0.59
C MET A 185 3.67 13.67 0.70
N PHE A 186 3.45 12.35 0.56
CA PHE A 186 3.24 11.45 1.70
C PHE A 186 4.36 11.51 2.76
N GLN A 187 5.61 11.64 2.34
CA GLN A 187 6.76 11.72 3.24
C GLN A 187 6.70 12.93 4.19
N SER A 188 6.01 14.01 3.79
CA SER A 188 5.79 15.16 4.67
C SER A 188 4.91 14.80 5.88
N THR A 189 4.00 13.83 5.73
CA THR A 189 3.19 13.32 6.83
C THR A 189 4.06 12.69 7.92
N ILE A 190 5.15 12.03 7.54
CA ILE A 190 6.10 11.42 8.49
C ILE A 190 6.78 12.50 9.34
N LEU A 191 7.17 13.63 8.74
CA LEU A 191 7.73 14.77 9.47
C LEU A 191 6.74 15.34 10.48
N ASN A 192 5.48 15.49 10.07
CA ASN A 192 4.39 15.95 10.96
C ASN A 192 4.19 14.97 12.13
N MET A 193 4.21 13.66 11.88
CA MET A 193 4.11 12.63 12.92
C MET A 193 5.30 12.66 13.88
N ALA A 194 6.49 13.01 13.38
CA ALA A 194 7.70 13.16 14.17
C ALA A 194 7.78 14.53 14.90
N HIS A 195 6.75 15.39 14.76
CA HIS A 195 6.69 16.73 15.32
C HIS A 195 7.89 17.63 14.95
N VAL A 196 8.40 17.46 13.73
CA VAL A 196 9.42 18.32 13.13
C VAL A 196 8.85 19.07 11.94
N LYS A 197 9.48 20.19 11.59
CA LYS A 197 9.02 21.04 10.48
C LYS A 197 9.64 20.59 9.16
N ASN A 198 8.84 20.58 8.10
CA ASN A 198 9.38 20.40 6.76
C ASN A 198 10.10 21.69 6.32
N ALA A 199 11.41 21.63 6.10
CA ALA A 199 12.19 22.78 5.63
C ALA A 199 11.68 23.31 4.27
N ALA A 200 11.14 22.41 3.42
CA ALA A 200 10.56 22.76 2.13
C ALA A 200 9.06 23.12 2.20
N ALA A 201 8.56 23.56 3.36
CA ALA A 201 7.13 23.87 3.55
C ALA A 201 6.58 24.95 2.60
N SER A 202 7.42 25.87 2.11
CA SER A 202 7.07 26.91 1.14
C SER A 202 7.11 26.44 -0.31
N ILE A 203 7.70 25.30 -0.61
CA ILE A 203 7.84 24.77 -1.95
C ILE A 203 6.54 24.07 -2.35
N LYS A 204 5.98 24.48 -3.48
CA LYS A 204 4.78 23.89 -4.07
C LYS A 204 5.15 22.84 -5.12
N GLY A 205 4.24 21.93 -5.36
CA GLY A 205 4.36 20.89 -6.39
C GLY A 205 4.27 19.47 -5.83
N VAL A 206 4.17 18.52 -6.75
CA VAL A 206 4.17 17.07 -6.51
C VAL A 206 5.36 16.47 -7.25
N ASP A 207 5.67 15.21 -6.99
CA ASP A 207 6.70 14.48 -7.74
C ASP A 207 8.11 15.07 -7.67
N TYR A 208 8.51 15.56 -6.49
CA TYR A 208 9.84 16.10 -6.24
C TYR A 208 10.22 17.23 -7.20
N PRO A 209 9.63 18.42 -7.10
CA PRO A 209 10.00 19.55 -7.94
C PRO A 209 11.47 19.90 -7.78
N THR A 210 12.09 20.35 -8.87
CA THR A 210 13.49 20.79 -8.84
C THR A 210 13.59 22.23 -8.33
N ILE A 211 14.50 22.47 -7.37
CA ILE A 211 14.81 23.81 -6.85
C ILE A 211 16.27 24.19 -7.17
N ALA A 212 16.55 25.49 -7.16
CA ALA A 212 17.90 26.03 -7.32
C ALA A 212 18.72 25.87 -6.01
N LEU A 213 20.04 25.93 -6.12
CA LEU A 213 20.96 25.90 -4.97
C LEU A 213 20.65 27.05 -3.99
N GLU A 214 20.40 28.25 -4.51
CA GLU A 214 20.09 29.43 -3.72
C GLU A 214 18.83 29.24 -2.88
N THR A 215 17.83 28.56 -3.45
CA THR A 215 16.60 28.19 -2.73
C THR A 215 16.92 27.22 -1.59
N LEU A 216 17.70 26.17 -1.85
CA LEU A 216 18.10 25.21 -0.83
C LEU A 216 18.89 25.89 0.32
N LEU A 217 19.80 26.79 -0.01
CA LEU A 217 20.55 27.56 0.99
C LEU A 217 19.64 28.47 1.82
N THR A 218 18.64 29.11 1.19
CA THR A 218 17.66 29.95 1.87
C THR A 218 16.77 29.16 2.82
N LEU A 219 16.41 27.90 2.47
CA LEU A 219 15.63 27.03 3.35
C LEU A 219 16.37 26.69 4.64
N ASN A 220 17.70 26.74 4.63
CA ASN A 220 18.59 26.55 5.78
C ASN A 220 18.15 25.45 6.75
N PRO A 221 18.07 24.18 6.31
CA PRO A 221 17.57 23.08 7.12
C PRO A 221 18.57 22.73 8.25
N ASP A 222 18.04 22.36 9.42
CA ASP A 222 18.84 21.81 10.52
C ASP A 222 19.34 20.39 10.20
N MET A 223 18.61 19.66 9.35
CA MET A 223 18.91 18.28 8.97
C MET A 223 18.49 18.00 7.53
N VAL A 224 19.32 17.26 6.82
CA VAL A 224 19.04 16.76 5.47
C VAL A 224 18.99 15.23 5.51
N ILE A 225 17.91 14.67 5.01
CA ILE A 225 17.70 13.22 4.85
C ILE A 225 17.70 12.91 3.36
N MET A 226 18.61 12.02 2.95
CA MET A 226 18.62 11.47 1.59
C MET A 226 18.47 9.95 1.68
N PRO A 227 17.55 9.35 0.91
CA PRO A 227 17.47 7.90 0.80
C PRO A 227 18.79 7.34 0.24
N ARG A 228 19.23 6.22 0.79
CA ARG A 228 20.34 5.45 0.18
C ARG A 228 19.78 4.50 -0.89
N ASN A 229 20.57 4.27 -1.92
CA ASN A 229 20.35 3.20 -2.90
C ASN A 229 20.58 1.83 -2.25
#